data_d7287f5c2f419259ea4a5aa36befaf49
#
_entry.id   d7287f5c2f419259ea4a5aa36befaf49
#
_cell.length_a   1.000
_cell.length_b   1.000
_cell.length_c   1.000
_cell.angle_alpha   90.00
_cell.angle_beta   90.00
_cell.angle_gamma   90.00
#
_symmetry.space_group_name_H-M   'P 1'
#
loop_
_entity.id
_entity.type
_entity.pdbx_description
1 polymer ?
#
loop_
_entity_poly.entity_id
_entity_poly.type
_entity_poly.pdbx_seq_one_letter_code
_entity_poly.pdbx_strand_id
1 'polypeptide(L)'
;TLYHKGELVVRRQNGTVENFRYFDYAWGKLKNIKEAGKDIWADFKLERQYSVLCLKVLYEGQPVTDMKQLTIKNVYNEATFDLATGKMTYEQPKGELKITADTPLETFYVALFPDDNFTPSYIIETVSGKKFYATVTEPLNYQPAKYYEYTVHVTTTPCPSPSPCINIDGTKWGRYNLQYEPCT
;
A
#
# COMPACT_ATOMS: atom_id res chain seq x y z
N THR A 1 -28.87 5.68 -19.58
CA THR A 1 -27.63 6.37 -19.19
C THR A 1 -26.66 5.28 -18.74
N LEU A 2 -25.64 4.98 -19.53
CA LEU A 2 -24.58 4.06 -19.15
C LEU A 2 -23.77 4.74 -18.03
N TYR A 3 -23.71 4.09 -16.88
CA TYR A 3 -22.81 4.51 -15.79
C TYR A 3 -21.36 4.30 -16.25
N HIS A 4 -20.61 5.35 -16.46
CA HIS A 4 -19.21 5.30 -16.87
C HIS A 4 -18.24 5.38 -15.69
N LYS A 5 -18.74 5.54 -14.47
CA LYS A 5 -17.92 5.69 -13.27
C LYS A 5 -18.25 4.59 -12.27
N GLY A 6 -17.22 4.01 -11.67
CA GLY A 6 -17.32 3.04 -10.60
C GLY A 6 -16.43 3.42 -9.42
N GLU A 7 -16.85 3.05 -8.23
CA GLU A 7 -16.04 3.16 -7.01
C GLU A 7 -15.09 1.97 -6.94
N LEU A 8 -13.81 2.24 -6.68
CA LEU A 8 -12.81 1.24 -6.35
C LEU A 8 -12.37 1.41 -4.91
N VAL A 9 -12.26 0.31 -4.20
CA VAL A 9 -11.82 0.30 -2.80
C VAL A 9 -10.75 -0.76 -2.58
N VAL A 10 -9.76 -0.46 -1.75
CA VAL A 10 -8.72 -1.41 -1.32
C VAL A 10 -8.89 -1.82 0.14
N ARG A 11 -10.04 -1.50 0.74
CA ARG A 11 -10.40 -1.90 2.11
C ARG A 11 -10.74 -3.39 2.20
N ARG A 12 -10.76 -3.96 3.41
CA ARG A 12 -11.11 -5.35 3.72
C ARG A 12 -10.12 -6.38 3.21
N GLN A 13 -8.85 -6.00 3.13
CA GLN A 13 -7.77 -6.94 2.87
C GLN A 13 -7.41 -7.71 4.15
N ASN A 14 -7.00 -8.97 4.00
CA ASN A 14 -6.49 -9.78 5.12
C ASN A 14 -4.96 -10.01 5.06
N GLY A 15 -4.27 -9.41 4.09
CA GLY A 15 -2.83 -9.44 3.97
C GLY A 15 -2.25 -10.71 3.35
N THR A 16 -3.08 -11.65 2.87
CA THR A 16 -2.61 -12.88 2.21
C THR A 16 -2.60 -12.75 0.69
N VAL A 17 -1.79 -13.59 0.03
CA VAL A 17 -1.72 -13.67 -1.43
C VAL A 17 -3.08 -14.09 -2.01
N GLU A 18 -3.79 -15.01 -1.35
CA GLU A 18 -5.08 -15.52 -1.81
C GLU A 18 -6.15 -14.43 -1.80
N ASN A 19 -6.13 -13.56 -0.79
CA ASN A 19 -7.09 -12.45 -0.70
C ASN A 19 -6.78 -11.34 -1.71
N PHE A 20 -5.53 -11.19 -2.08
CA PHE A 20 -5.06 -10.16 -2.98
C PHE A 20 -5.80 -10.19 -4.35
N ARG A 21 -6.13 -11.37 -4.89
CA ARG A 21 -6.85 -11.53 -6.17
C ARG A 21 -8.20 -10.80 -6.25
N TYR A 22 -8.83 -10.50 -5.11
CA TYR A 22 -10.10 -9.76 -5.07
C TYR A 22 -9.93 -8.26 -5.35
N PHE A 23 -8.70 -7.78 -5.38
CA PHE A 23 -8.33 -6.39 -5.65
C PHE A 23 -7.63 -6.24 -7.01
N ASP A 24 -7.70 -7.26 -7.88
CA ASP A 24 -7.09 -7.24 -9.23
C ASP A 24 -7.94 -6.43 -10.21
N TYR A 25 -7.97 -5.11 -10.04
CA TYR A 25 -8.63 -4.20 -10.95
C TYR A 25 -7.77 -3.97 -12.18
N ALA A 26 -8.31 -4.29 -13.35
CA ALA A 26 -7.65 -4.06 -14.63
C ALA A 26 -8.61 -3.38 -15.60
N TRP A 27 -8.09 -2.52 -16.44
CA TRP A 27 -8.84 -1.78 -17.43
C TRP A 27 -8.08 -1.73 -18.75
N GLY A 28 -8.82 -1.65 -19.85
CA GLY A 28 -8.25 -1.51 -21.19
C GLY A 28 -9.29 -1.01 -22.19
N LYS A 29 -8.82 -0.34 -23.21
CA LYS A 29 -9.63 0.06 -24.37
C LYS A 29 -9.55 -0.97 -25.48
N LEU A 30 -10.69 -1.21 -26.13
CA LEU A 30 -10.74 -1.93 -27.38
C LEU A 30 -9.98 -1.13 -28.46
N LYS A 31 -9.15 -1.86 -29.23
CA LYS A 31 -8.40 -1.33 -30.37
C LYS A 31 -8.62 -2.22 -31.58
N ASN A 32 -8.38 -1.68 -32.77
CA ASN A 32 -8.41 -2.44 -34.03
C ASN A 32 -9.70 -3.25 -34.21
N ILE A 33 -10.85 -2.62 -34.01
CA ILE A 33 -12.15 -3.26 -34.23
C ILE A 33 -12.30 -3.59 -35.71
N LYS A 34 -12.51 -4.86 -36.03
CA LYS A 34 -12.71 -5.37 -37.38
C LYS A 34 -14.02 -6.15 -37.46
N GLU A 35 -14.76 -5.93 -38.52
CA GLU A 35 -15.96 -6.68 -38.83
C GLU A 35 -15.64 -7.69 -39.94
N ALA A 36 -16.00 -8.96 -39.75
CA ALA A 36 -15.85 -10.02 -40.72
C ALA A 36 -17.14 -10.86 -40.78
N GLY A 37 -18.02 -10.48 -41.64
CA GLY A 37 -19.35 -11.11 -41.75
C GLY A 37 -20.23 -10.78 -40.53
N LYS A 38 -20.55 -11.78 -39.73
CA LYS A 38 -21.32 -11.62 -38.45
C LYS A 38 -20.44 -11.46 -37.22
N ASP A 39 -19.13 -11.64 -37.41
CA ASP A 39 -18.18 -11.62 -36.28
C ASP A 39 -17.52 -10.25 -36.15
N ILE A 40 -17.35 -9.84 -34.90
CA ILE A 40 -16.63 -8.61 -34.53
C ILE A 40 -15.39 -9.04 -33.77
N TRP A 41 -14.24 -8.64 -34.27
CA TRP A 41 -12.94 -8.87 -33.64
C TRP A 41 -12.37 -7.55 -33.11
N ALA A 42 -11.80 -7.59 -31.90
CA ALA A 42 -11.11 -6.44 -31.36
C ALA A 42 -9.91 -6.88 -30.52
N ASP A 43 -8.84 -6.11 -30.62
CA ASP A 43 -7.69 -6.27 -29.74
C ASP A 43 -7.92 -5.41 -28.50
N PHE A 44 -7.62 -5.98 -27.32
CA PHE A 44 -7.57 -5.18 -26.11
C PHE A 44 -6.44 -5.67 -25.20
N LYS A 45 -5.89 -4.75 -24.44
CA LYS A 45 -4.88 -5.03 -23.43
C LYS A 45 -5.41 -4.50 -22.08
N LEU A 46 -5.50 -5.39 -21.12
CA LEU A 46 -5.82 -5.01 -19.74
C LEU A 46 -4.56 -4.57 -19.01
N GLU A 47 -4.66 -3.43 -18.35
CA GLU A 47 -3.60 -2.87 -17.51
C GLU A 47 -4.10 -2.78 -16.08
N ARG A 48 -3.35 -3.39 -15.16
CA ARG A 48 -3.68 -3.35 -13.72
C ARG A 48 -3.61 -1.92 -13.21
N GLN A 49 -4.58 -1.56 -12.38
CA GLN A 49 -4.76 -0.19 -11.90
C GLN A 49 -4.27 0.02 -10.45
N TYR A 50 -3.62 -0.95 -9.87
CA TYR A 50 -3.08 -0.91 -8.52
C TYR A 50 -1.64 -1.43 -8.50
N SER A 51 -0.94 -1.20 -7.38
CA SER A 51 0.36 -1.77 -7.07
C SER A 51 0.24 -2.78 -5.94
N VAL A 52 1.23 -3.66 -5.82
CA VAL A 52 1.34 -4.65 -4.75
C VAL A 52 2.50 -4.30 -3.85
N LEU A 53 2.23 -4.20 -2.57
CA LEU A 53 3.25 -4.11 -1.53
C LEU A 53 3.38 -5.46 -0.83
N CYS A 54 4.58 -6.04 -0.87
CA CYS A 54 5.00 -7.16 -0.03
C CYS A 54 5.80 -6.58 1.14
N LEU A 55 5.19 -6.52 2.32
CA LEU A 55 5.79 -5.88 3.49
C LEU A 55 6.33 -6.92 4.47
N LYS A 56 7.64 -6.88 4.70
CA LYS A 56 8.35 -7.61 5.75
C LYS A 56 8.69 -6.65 6.89
N VAL A 57 8.68 -7.15 8.11
CA VAL A 57 8.89 -6.33 9.31
C VAL A 57 10.05 -6.88 10.14
N LEU A 58 11.01 -6.01 10.47
CA LEU A 58 12.12 -6.33 11.34
C LEU A 58 12.07 -5.49 12.61
N TYR A 59 12.19 -6.15 13.76
CA TYR A 59 12.38 -5.52 15.06
C TYR A 59 13.74 -5.94 15.64
N GLU A 60 14.62 -4.99 15.93
CA GLU A 60 15.99 -5.27 16.41
C GLU A 60 16.76 -6.27 15.52
N GLY A 61 16.56 -6.16 14.21
CA GLY A 61 17.20 -7.03 13.21
C GLY A 61 16.56 -8.41 13.06
N GLN A 62 15.54 -8.77 13.84
CA GLN A 62 14.85 -10.05 13.77
C GLN A 62 13.48 -9.92 13.08
N PRO A 63 13.07 -10.90 12.26
CA PRO A 63 11.74 -10.91 11.66
C PRO A 63 10.63 -10.95 12.70
N VAL A 64 9.58 -10.16 12.50
CA VAL A 64 8.33 -10.26 13.27
C VAL A 64 7.42 -11.25 12.54
N THR A 65 7.19 -12.43 13.13
CA THR A 65 6.52 -13.56 12.45
C THR A 65 5.08 -13.82 12.93
N ASP A 66 4.63 -13.11 13.93
CA ASP A 66 3.32 -13.26 14.58
C ASP A 66 2.39 -12.07 14.37
N MET A 67 2.51 -11.41 13.22
CA MET A 67 1.73 -10.22 12.90
C MET A 67 0.26 -10.54 12.69
N LYS A 68 -0.62 -9.83 13.40
CA LYS A 68 -2.07 -10.00 13.35
C LYS A 68 -2.76 -8.88 12.59
N GLN A 69 -2.23 -7.66 12.69
CA GLN A 69 -2.82 -6.48 12.06
C GLN A 69 -1.74 -5.54 11.55
N LEU A 70 -2.00 -4.99 10.38
CA LEU A 70 -1.24 -3.88 9.79
C LEU A 70 -2.18 -2.70 9.56
N THR A 71 -1.78 -1.52 10.03
CA THR A 71 -2.42 -0.25 9.71
C THR A 71 -1.45 0.62 8.94
N ILE A 72 -1.85 1.07 7.76
CA ILE A 72 -1.08 1.98 6.90
C ILE A 72 -1.81 3.31 6.92
N LYS A 73 -1.15 4.37 7.37
CA LYS A 73 -1.68 5.74 7.32
C LYS A 73 -1.11 6.52 6.16
N ASN A 74 -1.77 7.61 5.80
CA ASN A 74 -1.42 8.47 4.68
C ASN A 74 -1.47 7.73 3.32
N VAL A 75 -2.54 6.97 3.10
CA VAL A 75 -2.76 6.14 1.91
C VAL A 75 -4.12 6.44 1.29
N TYR A 76 -4.20 6.36 -0.05
CA TYR A 76 -5.49 6.35 -0.73
C TYR A 76 -6.15 4.98 -0.54
N ASN A 77 -7.36 4.95 0.00
CA ASN A 77 -8.12 3.72 0.24
C ASN A 77 -9.39 3.62 -0.60
N GLU A 78 -9.78 4.71 -1.25
CA GLU A 78 -10.90 4.81 -2.17
C GLU A 78 -10.55 5.66 -3.39
N ALA A 79 -11.14 5.30 -4.53
CA ALA A 79 -11.02 6.04 -5.77
C ALA A 79 -12.28 5.89 -6.63
N THR A 80 -12.59 6.91 -7.41
CA THR A 80 -13.56 6.82 -8.51
C THR A 80 -12.82 6.54 -9.81
N PHE A 81 -13.27 5.51 -10.53
CA PHE A 81 -12.71 5.13 -11.82
C PHE A 81 -13.70 5.43 -12.96
N ASP A 82 -13.23 6.16 -13.96
CA ASP A 82 -13.99 6.48 -15.17
C ASP A 82 -13.69 5.43 -16.25
N LEU A 83 -14.66 4.56 -16.52
CA LEU A 83 -14.54 3.48 -17.49
C LEU A 83 -14.38 3.99 -18.94
N ALA A 84 -14.89 5.17 -19.26
CA ALA A 84 -14.78 5.74 -20.61
C ALA A 84 -13.38 6.26 -20.93
N THR A 85 -12.72 6.82 -19.92
CA THR A 85 -11.40 7.45 -20.08
C THR A 85 -10.25 6.64 -19.52
N GLY A 86 -10.53 5.71 -18.58
CA GLY A 86 -9.53 4.99 -17.80
C GLY A 86 -8.86 5.86 -16.73
N LYS A 87 -9.49 6.99 -16.38
CA LYS A 87 -8.93 7.90 -15.38
C LYS A 87 -9.39 7.52 -13.98
N MET A 88 -8.43 7.42 -13.06
CA MET A 88 -8.66 7.27 -11.63
C MET A 88 -8.62 8.64 -10.94
N THR A 89 -9.54 8.86 -10.01
CA THR A 89 -9.57 10.05 -9.16
C THR A 89 -9.65 9.58 -7.71
N TYR A 90 -8.65 9.91 -6.93
CA TYR A 90 -8.54 9.48 -5.54
C TYR A 90 -9.32 10.39 -4.61
N GLU A 91 -9.93 9.80 -3.58
CA GLU A 91 -10.51 10.59 -2.49
C GLU A 91 -9.44 11.32 -1.68
N GLN A 92 -9.79 12.54 -1.30
CA GLN A 92 -8.94 13.39 -0.45
C GLN A 92 -9.67 13.71 0.86
N PRO A 93 -8.97 13.86 1.98
CA PRO A 93 -7.52 13.61 2.15
C PRO A 93 -7.18 12.11 2.15
N LYS A 94 -5.89 11.78 2.00
CA LYS A 94 -5.41 10.41 2.23
C LYS A 94 -5.82 9.93 3.62
N GLY A 95 -6.23 8.67 3.70
CA GLY A 95 -6.81 8.07 4.90
C GLY A 95 -5.92 6.99 5.53
N GLU A 96 -6.58 6.02 6.10
CA GLU A 96 -5.99 4.87 6.77
C GLU A 96 -6.50 3.57 6.14
N LEU A 97 -5.60 2.61 5.91
CA LEU A 97 -5.92 1.26 5.46
C LEU A 97 -5.58 0.28 6.59
N LYS A 98 -6.60 -0.36 7.13
CA LYS A 98 -6.49 -1.37 8.17
C LYS A 98 -6.66 -2.76 7.58
N ILE A 99 -5.68 -3.63 7.81
CA ILE A 99 -5.60 -5.00 7.33
C ILE A 99 -5.52 -5.92 8.54
N THR A 100 -6.46 -6.84 8.66
CA THR A 100 -6.50 -7.78 9.78
C THR A 100 -6.39 -9.19 9.24
N ALA A 101 -5.35 -9.89 9.66
CA ALA A 101 -5.09 -11.27 9.26
C ALA A 101 -5.95 -12.25 10.05
N ASP A 102 -6.46 -13.29 9.39
CA ASP A 102 -7.21 -14.37 10.03
C ASP A 102 -6.28 -15.25 10.87
N THR A 103 -5.08 -15.49 10.38
CA THR A 103 -3.99 -16.20 11.05
C THR A 103 -2.75 -15.32 11.11
N PRO A 104 -1.80 -15.55 12.04
CA PRO A 104 -0.57 -14.78 12.12
C PRO A 104 0.22 -14.81 10.80
N LEU A 105 0.77 -13.68 10.40
CA LEU A 105 1.53 -13.53 9.16
C LEU A 105 2.99 -13.14 9.47
N GLU A 106 3.90 -13.61 8.62
CA GLU A 106 5.31 -13.15 8.57
C GLU A 106 5.50 -12.04 7.54
N THR A 107 4.57 -11.92 6.59
CA THR A 107 4.61 -10.96 5.50
C THR A 107 3.19 -10.55 5.14
N PHE A 108 2.96 -9.25 4.96
CA PHE A 108 1.71 -8.73 4.43
C PHE A 108 1.81 -8.49 2.92
N TYR A 109 0.81 -8.99 2.18
CA TYR A 109 0.59 -8.65 0.78
C TYR A 109 -0.58 -7.67 0.69
N VAL A 110 -0.32 -6.48 0.18
CA VAL A 110 -1.28 -5.37 0.20
C VAL A 110 -1.46 -4.79 -1.19
N ALA A 111 -2.70 -4.70 -1.64
CA ALA A 111 -3.05 -3.89 -2.81
C ALA A 111 -3.12 -2.42 -2.41
N LEU A 112 -2.42 -1.57 -3.14
CA LEU A 112 -2.39 -0.12 -2.94
C LEU A 112 -2.71 0.60 -4.25
N PHE A 113 -3.40 1.73 -4.16
CA PHE A 113 -3.51 2.62 -5.31
C PHE A 113 -2.15 3.28 -5.61
N PRO A 114 -1.85 3.53 -6.89
CA PRO A 114 -0.65 4.28 -7.28
C PRO A 114 -0.57 5.64 -6.59
N ASP A 115 0.64 6.02 -6.20
CA ASP A 115 0.90 7.27 -5.49
C ASP A 115 2.35 7.70 -5.70
N ASP A 116 2.55 8.83 -6.36
CA ASP A 116 3.88 9.37 -6.67
C ASP A 116 4.59 9.96 -5.45
N ASN A 117 3.82 10.22 -4.38
CA ASN A 117 4.30 10.85 -3.16
C ASN A 117 3.79 10.08 -1.93
N PHE A 118 4.11 8.79 -1.89
CA PHE A 118 3.67 7.90 -0.83
C PHE A 118 4.62 7.96 0.35
N THR A 119 4.17 8.54 1.45
CA THR A 119 4.90 8.67 2.72
C THR A 119 4.12 8.02 3.85
N PRO A 120 4.04 6.68 3.90
CA PRO A 120 3.21 5.99 4.86
C PRO A 120 3.79 5.98 6.26
N SER A 121 2.89 5.87 7.25
CA SER A 121 3.24 5.38 8.58
C SER A 121 2.61 4.02 8.79
N TYR A 122 3.36 3.11 9.38
CA TYR A 122 2.94 1.75 9.66
C TYR A 122 2.74 1.55 11.16
N ILE A 123 1.63 0.89 11.52
CA ILE A 123 1.40 0.35 12.85
C ILE A 123 1.16 -1.15 12.67
N ILE A 124 1.99 -1.96 13.28
CA ILE A 124 1.90 -3.42 13.22
C ILE A 124 1.53 -3.91 14.62
N GLU A 125 0.51 -4.76 14.72
CA GLU A 125 0.10 -5.40 15.96
C GLU A 125 0.27 -6.92 15.84
N THR A 126 0.89 -7.51 16.84
CA THR A 126 1.09 -8.97 16.92
C THR A 126 -0.09 -9.65 17.60
N VAL A 127 -0.09 -10.98 17.59
CA VAL A 127 -1.10 -11.79 18.30
C VAL A 127 -1.11 -11.50 19.80
N SER A 128 0.06 -11.23 20.40
CA SER A 128 0.18 -10.87 21.82
C SER A 128 -0.30 -9.45 22.14
N GLY A 129 -0.71 -8.67 21.12
CA GLY A 129 -1.12 -7.27 21.29
C GLY A 129 0.05 -6.28 21.35
N LYS A 130 1.30 -6.74 21.16
CA LYS A 130 2.46 -5.86 21.05
C LYS A 130 2.35 -5.01 19.78
N LYS A 131 2.63 -3.70 19.92
CA LYS A 131 2.57 -2.76 18.80
C LYS A 131 3.96 -2.30 18.40
N PHE A 132 4.15 -2.20 17.09
CA PHE A 132 5.34 -1.68 16.46
C PHE A 132 4.99 -0.54 15.52
N TYR A 133 5.91 0.38 15.34
CA TYR A 133 5.71 1.62 14.59
C TYR A 133 6.87 1.87 13.63
N ALA A 134 6.53 2.37 12.45
CA ALA A 134 7.52 2.91 11.51
C ALA A 134 6.91 4.05 10.70
N THR A 135 7.73 4.99 10.26
CA THR A 135 7.32 6.09 9.38
C THR A 135 8.34 6.24 8.27
N VAL A 136 7.85 6.29 7.04
CA VAL A 136 8.67 6.57 5.86
C VAL A 136 8.68 8.07 5.66
N THR A 137 9.86 8.67 5.68
CA THR A 137 10.05 10.12 5.54
C THR A 137 10.37 10.55 4.12
N GLU A 138 11.03 9.69 3.35
CA GLU A 138 11.33 9.95 1.94
C GLU A 138 10.17 9.42 1.08
N PRO A 139 9.64 10.25 0.17
CA PRO A 139 8.54 9.82 -0.68
C PRO A 139 8.87 8.59 -1.53
N LEU A 140 8.00 7.63 -1.52
CA LEU A 140 8.05 6.45 -2.38
C LEU A 140 7.14 6.68 -3.59
N ASN A 141 7.56 6.19 -4.74
CA ASN A 141 6.78 6.27 -5.98
C ASN A 141 6.18 4.90 -6.30
N TYR A 142 4.89 4.74 -6.04
CA TYR A 142 4.15 3.52 -6.31
C TYR A 142 3.41 3.62 -7.64
N GLN A 143 3.93 2.94 -8.66
CA GLN A 143 3.38 2.91 -10.01
C GLN A 143 2.36 1.78 -10.19
N PRO A 144 1.34 1.95 -11.06
CA PRO A 144 0.38 0.90 -11.36
C PRO A 144 1.06 -0.34 -11.96
N ALA A 145 0.46 -1.50 -11.74
CA ALA A 145 0.92 -2.81 -12.23
C ALA A 145 2.34 -3.21 -11.75
N LYS A 146 2.83 -2.63 -10.67
CA LYS A 146 4.15 -2.95 -10.10
C LYS A 146 4.01 -3.71 -8.79
N TYR A 147 5.02 -4.53 -8.53
CA TYR A 147 5.22 -5.26 -7.29
C TYR A 147 6.41 -4.63 -6.55
N TYR A 148 6.21 -4.31 -5.28
CA TYR A 148 7.22 -3.72 -4.42
C TYR A 148 7.46 -4.62 -3.21
N GLU A 149 8.68 -5.05 -3.03
CA GLU A 149 9.11 -5.72 -1.81
C GLU A 149 9.79 -4.70 -0.90
N TYR A 150 9.28 -4.52 0.30
CA TYR A 150 9.78 -3.56 1.25
C TYR A 150 9.98 -4.20 2.62
N THR A 151 11.16 -4.00 3.18
CA THR A 151 11.47 -4.41 4.55
C THR A 151 11.50 -3.17 5.44
N VAL A 152 10.63 -3.12 6.43
CA VAL A 152 10.53 -2.00 7.35
C VAL A 152 11.15 -2.35 8.70
N HIS A 153 12.02 -1.47 9.20
CA HIS A 153 12.56 -1.54 10.55
C HIS A 153 11.63 -0.79 11.50
N VAL A 154 11.18 -1.46 12.56
CA VAL A 154 10.17 -0.92 13.46
C VAL A 154 10.72 -0.69 14.87
N THR A 155 10.02 0.18 15.61
CA THR A 155 10.27 0.47 17.03
C THR A 155 9.02 0.19 17.84
N THR A 156 9.15 0.02 19.16
CA THR A 156 8.01 -0.18 20.08
C THR A 156 7.37 1.14 20.52
N THR A 157 8.00 2.26 20.26
CA THR A 157 7.48 3.59 20.56
C THR A 157 7.11 4.31 19.28
N PRO A 158 5.94 4.98 19.18
CA PRO A 158 5.62 5.84 18.05
C PRO A 158 6.66 6.93 17.90
N CYS A 159 7.23 7.09 16.70
CA CYS A 159 8.04 8.27 16.42
C CYS A 159 7.10 9.44 16.15
N PRO A 160 7.20 10.57 16.86
CA PRO A 160 6.37 11.73 16.56
C PRO A 160 6.61 12.19 15.12
N SER A 161 5.52 12.48 14.39
CA SER A 161 5.59 12.98 13.01
C SER A 161 5.52 14.52 13.02
N PRO A 162 6.40 15.21 12.28
CA PRO A 162 7.57 14.72 11.57
C PRO A 162 8.70 14.34 12.52
N SER A 163 9.26 13.16 12.35
CA SER A 163 10.36 12.73 13.21
C SER A 163 11.55 13.67 13.06
N PRO A 164 12.03 14.32 14.13
CA PRO A 164 13.25 15.08 14.11
C PRO A 164 14.49 14.19 14.02
N CYS A 165 14.29 12.87 13.97
CA CYS A 165 15.36 11.88 14.00
C CYS A 165 15.43 11.08 12.70
N ILE A 166 16.65 10.74 12.28
CA ILE A 166 16.94 9.70 11.29
C ILE A 166 17.42 8.45 12.03
N ASN A 167 16.96 7.28 11.61
CA ASN A 167 17.48 6.02 12.15
C ASN A 167 18.57 5.50 11.22
N ILE A 168 19.80 5.39 11.72
CA ILE A 168 20.92 4.78 11.03
C ILE A 168 21.39 3.61 11.90
N ASP A 169 21.31 2.40 11.37
CA ASP A 169 21.72 1.16 12.05
C ASP A 169 21.16 0.99 13.48
N GLY A 170 19.88 1.31 13.65
CA GLY A 170 19.22 1.24 14.96
C GLY A 170 19.46 2.42 15.87
N THR A 171 20.35 3.33 15.51
CA THR A 171 20.63 4.56 16.28
C THR A 171 19.84 5.74 15.71
N LYS A 172 19.15 6.46 16.55
CA LYS A 172 18.38 7.64 16.17
C LYS A 172 19.27 8.88 16.24
N TRP A 173 19.36 9.58 15.12
CA TRP A 173 20.14 10.82 14.99
C TRP A 173 19.20 12.01 14.82
N GLY A 174 19.48 13.11 15.51
CA GLY A 174 18.77 14.38 15.30
C GLY A 174 19.00 14.92 13.88
N ARG A 175 17.93 15.30 13.18
CA ARG A 175 17.99 15.73 11.77
C ARG A 175 18.74 17.06 11.57
N TYR A 176 18.80 17.88 12.61
CA TYR A 176 19.32 19.26 12.52
C TYR A 176 20.58 19.51 13.33
N ASN A 177 20.90 18.66 14.25
CA ASN A 177 22.13 18.69 15.02
C ASN A 177 22.58 17.25 15.20
N LEU A 178 23.83 16.95 14.99
CA LEU A 178 24.45 15.64 15.24
C LEU A 178 24.43 15.27 16.75
N GLN A 179 23.43 15.70 17.47
CA GLN A 179 23.19 15.37 18.87
C GLN A 179 22.22 14.21 18.97
N TYR A 180 22.60 13.20 19.71
CA TYR A 180 21.74 12.09 20.06
C TYR A 180 20.64 12.57 21.01
N GLU A 181 19.38 12.63 20.55
CA GLU A 181 18.23 12.77 21.42
C GLU A 181 17.50 11.43 21.45
N PRO A 182 17.48 10.73 22.60
CA PRO A 182 16.65 9.54 22.72
C PRO A 182 15.19 9.96 22.58
N CYS A 183 14.43 9.31 21.69
CA CYS A 183 12.98 9.44 21.68
C CYS A 183 12.46 8.80 22.96
N THR A 184 12.06 9.60 23.95
CA THR A 184 11.38 9.18 25.18
C THR A 184 9.90 8.92 24.90
#